data_78cc3e32d2ca172aced10ee1f48f9ba4
#
_entry.id   78cc3e32d2ca172aced10ee1f48f9ba4
#
_cell.length_a   1.000
_cell.length_b   1.000
_cell.length_c   1.000
_cell.angle_alpha   90.00
_cell.angle_beta   90.00
_cell.angle_gamma   90.00
#
_symmetry.space_group_name_H-M   'P 1'
#
loop_
_entity.id
_entity.type
_entity.pdbx_description
1 polymer ?
#
loop_
_entity_poly.entity_id
_entity_poly.type
_entity_poly.pdbx_seq_one_letter_code
_entity_poly.pdbx_strand_id
1 'polypeptide(L)'
;MRIQVSIPVSIALVALLCACGKSGGDTPKTAGAGGPVSGVPAPPAPAAPTEAQKKAALASLPPAYRAADIDNGEAKFALCRSCHTAVRDGPDMTGPNLYDVFGRRAGTKPGFAYSDALKISKIVWDADSIDNWIANPRADVPGTKMTYLGMESPKDRIDLIAYLKLVTTPKGRLRPYAS
;
A
#
# COMPACT_ATOMS: atom_id res chain seq x y z
N MET A 1 8.32 51.21 -12.26
CA MET A 1 7.24 51.76 -11.43
C MET A 1 6.88 50.68 -10.43
N ARG A 2 7.44 50.73 -9.22
CA ARG A 2 7.26 49.73 -8.16
C ARG A 2 6.17 50.22 -7.22
N ILE A 3 5.09 49.48 -7.08
CA ILE A 3 4.03 49.79 -6.12
C ILE A 3 4.27 48.90 -4.90
N GLN A 4 4.71 49.50 -3.80
CA GLN A 4 4.76 48.85 -2.48
C GLN A 4 3.40 49.03 -1.80
N VAL A 5 2.75 47.93 -1.45
CA VAL A 5 1.54 47.97 -0.62
C VAL A 5 1.95 47.52 0.78
N SER A 6 1.95 48.47 1.71
CA SER A 6 2.16 48.23 3.15
C SER A 6 0.82 47.93 3.79
N ILE A 7 0.71 46.77 4.48
CA ILE A 7 -0.45 46.40 5.28
C ILE A 7 -0.06 46.52 6.77
N PRO A 8 -0.80 47.27 7.59
CA PRO A 8 -0.52 47.37 9.03
C PRO A 8 -1.06 46.14 9.76
N VAL A 9 -0.23 45.53 10.58
CA VAL A 9 -0.57 44.46 11.52
C VAL A 9 -1.12 45.13 12.79
N SER A 10 -2.41 44.96 13.03
CA SER A 10 -3.03 45.32 14.31
C SER A 10 -3.06 44.10 15.24
N ILE A 11 -2.28 44.14 16.31
CA ILE A 11 -2.26 43.17 17.38
C ILE A 11 -3.34 43.55 18.41
N ALA A 12 -4.41 42.80 18.50
CA ALA A 12 -5.38 42.92 19.57
C ALA A 12 -5.10 41.85 20.64
N LEU A 13 -4.61 42.29 21.78
CA LEU A 13 -4.38 41.49 23.00
C LEU A 13 -5.69 41.41 23.78
N VAL A 14 -6.31 40.23 23.84
CA VAL A 14 -7.45 39.97 24.73
C VAL A 14 -6.98 39.10 25.89
N ALA A 15 -6.86 39.72 27.04
CA ALA A 15 -6.68 39.00 28.31
C ALA A 15 -8.09 38.65 28.88
N LEU A 16 -8.33 37.34 29.13
CA LEU A 16 -9.52 36.89 29.84
C LEU A 16 -9.16 36.19 31.13
N LEU A 17 -9.63 36.77 32.21
CA LEU A 17 -9.38 36.39 33.60
C LEU A 17 -10.04 35.06 33.97
N CYS A 18 -9.31 34.28 34.74
CA CYS A 18 -9.74 33.10 35.47
C CYS A 18 -10.83 33.45 36.54
N ALA A 19 -11.92 32.68 36.56
CA ALA A 19 -12.81 32.60 37.72
C ALA A 19 -12.90 31.14 38.16
N CYS A 20 -12.33 30.82 39.32
CA CYS A 20 -12.52 29.58 40.05
C CYS A 20 -13.95 29.50 40.58
N GLY A 21 -14.71 28.52 40.11
CA GLY A 21 -16.00 28.11 40.70
C GLY A 21 -15.88 26.69 41.25
N LYS A 22 -15.86 26.56 42.56
CA LYS A 22 -15.88 25.32 43.33
C LYS A 22 -17.36 24.95 43.56
N SER A 23 -17.82 23.84 42.98
CA SER A 23 -19.09 23.23 43.35
C SER A 23 -18.96 21.72 43.38
N GLY A 24 -19.16 21.14 44.53
CA GLY A 24 -19.21 19.70 44.74
C GLY A 24 -20.54 19.12 44.29
N GLY A 25 -20.55 17.86 43.93
CA GLY A 25 -21.77 17.13 43.54
C GLY A 25 -21.42 15.71 43.11
N ASP A 26 -21.59 14.81 44.04
CA ASP A 26 -21.98 13.40 43.94
C ASP A 26 -21.49 12.54 42.71
N THR A 27 -20.61 11.63 43.02
CA THR A 27 -20.28 10.45 42.21
C THR A 27 -21.37 9.39 42.29
N PRO A 28 -21.92 8.87 41.21
CA PRO A 28 -22.50 7.54 41.19
C PRO A 28 -21.38 6.52 40.98
N LYS A 29 -21.13 5.73 41.97
CA LYS A 29 -20.32 4.53 41.99
C LYS A 29 -20.94 3.48 41.07
N THR A 30 -20.46 3.34 39.85
CA THR A 30 -20.80 2.19 39.03
C THR A 30 -19.55 1.29 38.97
N ALA A 31 -19.63 0.24 39.77
CA ALA A 31 -18.72 -0.88 39.69
C ALA A 31 -18.93 -1.61 38.36
N GLY A 32 -17.95 -1.52 37.48
CA GLY A 32 -17.82 -2.34 36.29
C GLY A 32 -16.39 -2.84 36.28
N ALA A 33 -16.15 -3.95 36.97
CA ALA A 33 -14.89 -4.69 36.88
C ALA A 33 -14.77 -5.30 35.47
N GLY A 34 -14.21 -4.55 34.52
CA GLY A 34 -13.68 -5.06 33.30
C GLY A 34 -12.33 -5.67 33.60
N GLY A 35 -12.30 -6.98 33.91
CA GLY A 35 -11.07 -7.73 34.02
C GLY A 35 -10.24 -7.62 32.73
N PRO A 36 -8.89 -7.76 32.81
CA PRO A 36 -8.07 -7.79 31.61
C PRO A 36 -8.54 -8.95 30.73
N VAL A 37 -9.01 -8.64 29.53
CA VAL A 37 -9.27 -9.62 28.49
C VAL A 37 -7.93 -10.28 28.20
N SER A 38 -7.75 -11.48 28.79
CA SER A 38 -6.61 -12.34 28.56
C SER A 38 -6.37 -12.46 27.07
N GLY A 39 -5.15 -12.09 26.69
CA GLY A 39 -4.73 -11.97 25.32
C GLY A 39 -4.98 -13.23 24.52
N VAL A 40 -5.80 -13.11 23.51
CA VAL A 40 -5.68 -13.97 22.35
C VAL A 40 -4.27 -13.70 21.78
N PRO A 41 -3.38 -14.70 21.74
CA PRO A 41 -2.06 -14.49 21.15
C PRO A 41 -2.28 -13.96 19.73
N ALA A 42 -1.66 -12.83 19.39
CA ALA A 42 -1.64 -12.37 18.02
C ALA A 42 -1.10 -13.52 17.14
N PRO A 43 -1.74 -13.80 15.98
CA PRO A 43 -1.22 -14.82 15.08
C PRO A 43 0.25 -14.53 14.79
N PRO A 44 1.12 -15.55 14.79
CA PRO A 44 2.54 -15.35 14.54
C PRO A 44 2.73 -14.58 13.24
N ALA A 45 3.56 -13.56 13.27
CA ALA A 45 3.93 -12.81 12.08
C ALA A 45 4.41 -13.80 10.99
N PRO A 46 4.04 -13.61 9.73
CA PRO A 46 4.50 -14.47 8.65
C PRO A 46 6.03 -14.57 8.70
N ALA A 47 6.54 -15.80 8.71
CA ALA A 47 7.98 -16.01 8.69
C ALA A 47 8.60 -15.33 7.45
N ALA A 48 9.77 -14.71 7.62
CA ALA A 48 10.49 -14.08 6.53
C ALA A 48 10.73 -15.10 5.38
N PRO A 49 10.68 -14.65 4.12
CA PRO A 49 10.92 -15.53 2.98
C PRO A 49 12.31 -16.16 3.04
N THR A 50 12.39 -17.45 2.75
CA THR A 50 13.69 -18.15 2.65
C THR A 50 14.42 -17.81 1.36
N GLU A 51 15.75 -17.98 1.33
CA GLU A 51 16.54 -17.79 0.11
C GLU A 51 16.09 -18.71 -1.05
N ALA A 52 15.62 -19.91 -0.73
CA ALA A 52 15.03 -20.81 -1.74
C ALA A 52 13.77 -20.22 -2.38
N GLN A 53 12.92 -19.57 -1.59
CA GLN A 53 11.72 -18.88 -2.09
C GLN A 53 12.08 -17.65 -2.92
N LYS A 54 13.04 -16.84 -2.47
CA LYS A 54 13.56 -15.69 -3.25
C LYS A 54 14.10 -16.16 -4.60
N LYS A 55 14.94 -17.18 -4.61
CA LYS A 55 15.49 -17.78 -5.84
C LYS A 55 14.40 -18.30 -6.79
N ALA A 56 13.39 -18.97 -6.27
CA ALA A 56 12.26 -19.46 -7.06
C ALA A 56 11.44 -18.32 -7.65
N ALA A 57 11.22 -17.23 -6.91
CA ALA A 57 10.53 -16.05 -7.40
C ALA A 57 11.29 -15.42 -8.57
N LEU A 58 12.60 -15.18 -8.42
CA LEU A 58 13.46 -14.64 -9.49
C LEU A 58 13.46 -15.55 -10.72
N ALA A 59 13.59 -16.87 -10.56
CA ALA A 59 13.56 -17.82 -11.67
C ALA A 59 12.22 -17.85 -12.41
N SER A 60 11.14 -17.42 -11.79
CA SER A 60 9.79 -17.34 -12.37
C SER A 60 9.50 -16.04 -13.12
N LEU A 61 10.47 -15.14 -13.18
CA LEU A 61 10.38 -13.86 -13.88
C LEU A 61 11.17 -13.88 -15.20
N PRO A 62 10.82 -13.01 -16.16
CA PRO A 62 11.62 -12.80 -17.38
C PRO A 62 13.08 -12.49 -17.05
N PRO A 63 14.03 -12.77 -17.96
CA PRO A 63 15.47 -12.58 -17.72
C PRO A 63 15.84 -11.20 -17.17
N ALA A 64 15.19 -10.14 -17.66
CA ALA A 64 15.44 -8.75 -17.24
C ALA A 64 15.22 -8.50 -15.73
N TYR A 65 14.39 -9.31 -15.07
CA TYR A 65 14.04 -9.15 -13.65
C TYR A 65 14.82 -10.08 -12.71
N ARG A 66 15.64 -11.01 -13.23
CA ARG A 66 16.27 -12.06 -12.42
C ARG A 66 17.41 -11.58 -11.54
N ALA A 67 17.99 -10.42 -11.85
CA ALA A 67 19.01 -9.77 -11.04
C ALA A 67 18.46 -8.80 -9.99
N ALA A 68 17.15 -8.84 -9.75
CA ALA A 68 16.48 -7.95 -8.80
C ALA A 68 16.91 -8.19 -7.35
N ASP A 69 16.96 -7.11 -6.59
CA ASP A 69 17.14 -7.10 -5.15
C ASP A 69 15.76 -7.13 -4.47
N ILE A 70 15.36 -8.32 -4.00
CA ILE A 70 14.05 -8.52 -3.36
C ILE A 70 13.93 -7.73 -2.05
N ASP A 71 15.02 -7.54 -1.31
CA ASP A 71 15.00 -6.81 -0.04
C ASP A 71 14.83 -5.30 -0.27
N ASN A 72 15.45 -4.74 -1.33
CA ASN A 72 15.14 -3.39 -1.80
C ASN A 72 13.67 -3.31 -2.29
N GLY A 73 13.19 -4.33 -2.99
CA GLY A 73 11.79 -4.42 -3.42
C GLY A 73 10.80 -4.37 -2.26
N GLU A 74 11.10 -5.04 -1.15
CA GLU A 74 10.30 -4.95 0.08
C GLU A 74 10.28 -3.54 0.65
N ALA A 75 11.44 -2.88 0.70
CA ALA A 75 11.53 -1.49 1.14
C ALA A 75 10.70 -0.55 0.24
N LYS A 76 10.73 -0.76 -1.09
CA LYS A 76 9.91 0.02 -2.05
C LYS A 76 8.42 -0.24 -1.91
N PHE A 77 8.01 -1.46 -1.54
CA PHE A 77 6.61 -1.79 -1.28
C PHE A 77 6.00 -0.94 -0.14
N ALA A 78 6.80 -0.35 0.73
CA ALA A 78 6.32 0.58 1.74
C ALA A 78 5.46 1.72 1.16
N LEU A 79 5.74 2.16 -0.07
CA LEU A 79 4.97 3.18 -0.80
C LEU A 79 3.56 2.68 -1.20
N CYS A 80 3.37 1.38 -1.28
CA CYS A 80 2.14 0.74 -1.73
C CYS A 80 1.24 0.31 -0.56
N ARG A 81 1.81 0.04 0.62
CA ARG A 81 1.11 -0.51 1.81
C ARG A 81 -0.01 0.36 2.34
N SER A 82 0.06 1.67 2.14
CA SER A 82 -1.00 2.59 2.57
C SER A 82 -2.32 2.35 1.84
N CYS A 83 -2.26 1.73 0.65
CA CYS A 83 -3.42 1.50 -0.20
C CYS A 83 -3.66 0.04 -0.53
N HIS A 84 -2.66 -0.84 -0.44
CA HIS A 84 -2.75 -2.25 -0.84
C HIS A 84 -2.29 -3.20 0.24
N THR A 85 -2.97 -4.32 0.39
CA THR A 85 -2.43 -5.50 1.04
C THR A 85 -1.88 -6.48 -0.02
N ALA A 86 -0.94 -7.34 0.38
CA ALA A 86 -0.29 -8.31 -0.53
C ALA A 86 -0.32 -9.74 0.02
N VAL A 87 -0.98 -9.96 1.15
CA VAL A 87 -1.09 -11.27 1.81
C VAL A 87 -2.36 -12.00 1.38
N ARG A 88 -2.34 -13.34 1.47
CA ARG A 88 -3.54 -14.14 1.24
C ARG A 88 -4.68 -13.66 2.15
N ASP A 89 -5.86 -13.54 1.58
CA ASP A 89 -7.10 -13.16 2.28
C ASP A 89 -7.02 -11.79 2.99
N GLY A 90 -6.01 -10.98 2.66
CA GLY A 90 -5.91 -9.60 3.15
C GLY A 90 -7.04 -8.73 2.61
N PRO A 91 -7.48 -7.72 3.39
CA PRO A 91 -8.58 -6.85 2.97
C PRO A 91 -8.19 -5.99 1.76
N ASP A 92 -9.19 -5.62 0.98
CA ASP A 92 -9.10 -4.47 0.08
C ASP A 92 -9.09 -3.20 0.93
N MET A 93 -8.30 -2.21 0.49
CA MET A 93 -8.21 -0.89 1.13
C MET A 93 -8.64 0.18 0.12
N THR A 94 -7.94 1.30 0.03
CA THR A 94 -8.12 2.27 -1.06
C THR A 94 -7.84 1.64 -2.43
N GLY A 95 -6.90 0.69 -2.47
CA GLY A 95 -6.63 -0.19 -3.59
C GLY A 95 -6.97 -1.65 -3.28
N PRO A 96 -7.03 -2.51 -4.31
CA PRO A 96 -7.32 -3.93 -4.12
C PRO A 96 -6.17 -4.67 -3.43
N ASN A 97 -6.48 -5.79 -2.77
CA ASN A 97 -5.48 -6.76 -2.35
C ASN A 97 -4.77 -7.32 -3.59
N LEU A 98 -3.43 -7.37 -3.52
CA LEU A 98 -2.57 -7.78 -4.63
C LEU A 98 -2.25 -9.28 -4.63
N TYR A 99 -2.72 -10.07 -3.64
CA TYR A 99 -2.48 -11.50 -3.66
C TYR A 99 -3.03 -12.14 -4.93
N ASP A 100 -2.23 -13.00 -5.56
CA ASP A 100 -2.52 -13.66 -6.83
C ASP A 100 -2.76 -12.67 -8.00
N VAL A 101 -2.02 -11.56 -8.02
CA VAL A 101 -2.14 -10.54 -9.06
C VAL A 101 -1.55 -10.99 -10.41
N PHE A 102 -0.43 -11.74 -10.39
CA PHE A 102 0.22 -12.17 -11.62
C PHE A 102 -0.65 -13.15 -12.44
N GLY A 103 -0.85 -12.84 -13.70
CA GLY A 103 -1.75 -13.56 -14.61
C GLY A 103 -3.21 -13.15 -14.51
N ARG A 104 -3.58 -12.28 -13.57
CA ARG A 104 -4.95 -11.77 -13.44
C ARG A 104 -5.18 -10.60 -14.40
N ARG A 105 -6.35 -10.60 -15.05
CA ARG A 105 -6.78 -9.45 -15.85
C ARG A 105 -7.04 -8.22 -14.96
N ALA A 106 -6.63 -7.05 -15.42
CA ALA A 106 -6.89 -5.80 -14.73
C ALA A 106 -8.40 -5.55 -14.55
N GLY A 107 -8.76 -4.96 -13.41
CA GLY A 107 -10.16 -4.63 -13.12
C GLY A 107 -11.07 -5.82 -12.80
N THR A 108 -10.55 -7.04 -12.57
CA THR A 108 -11.38 -8.25 -12.43
C THR A 108 -11.41 -8.89 -11.06
N LYS A 109 -10.67 -8.36 -10.05
CA LYS A 109 -10.78 -8.91 -8.69
C LYS A 109 -12.20 -8.72 -8.17
N PRO A 110 -12.89 -9.79 -7.74
CA PRO A 110 -14.25 -9.68 -7.23
C PRO A 110 -14.34 -8.75 -6.02
N GLY A 111 -15.43 -8.01 -5.91
CA GLY A 111 -15.73 -7.16 -4.75
C GLY A 111 -15.04 -5.79 -4.75
N PHE A 112 -14.06 -5.53 -5.61
CA PHE A 112 -13.39 -4.22 -5.66
C PHE A 112 -13.95 -3.29 -6.75
N ALA A 113 -14.20 -2.04 -6.39
CA ALA A 113 -14.80 -1.02 -7.28
C ALA A 113 -13.74 -0.31 -8.15
N TYR A 114 -13.28 -0.96 -9.20
CA TYR A 114 -12.33 -0.38 -10.17
C TYR A 114 -12.90 0.80 -10.97
N SER A 115 -12.00 1.63 -11.56
CA SER A 115 -12.40 2.57 -12.62
C SER A 115 -12.83 1.82 -13.88
N ASP A 116 -13.71 2.43 -14.67
CA ASP A 116 -14.12 1.84 -15.93
C ASP A 116 -12.94 1.76 -16.91
N ALA A 117 -12.06 2.77 -16.90
CA ALA A 117 -10.81 2.75 -17.67
C ALA A 117 -9.99 1.49 -17.41
N LEU A 118 -9.81 1.09 -16.14
CA LEU A 118 -9.02 -0.10 -15.80
C LEU A 118 -9.75 -1.40 -16.18
N LYS A 119 -11.09 -1.45 -16.06
CA LYS A 119 -11.89 -2.63 -16.47
C LYS A 119 -11.81 -2.91 -17.97
N ILE A 120 -11.72 -1.87 -18.80
CA ILE A 120 -11.68 -1.98 -20.27
C ILE A 120 -10.24 -2.04 -20.83
N SER A 121 -9.20 -1.81 -20.02
CA SER A 121 -7.80 -1.73 -20.47
C SER A 121 -7.27 -3.01 -21.12
N LYS A 122 -7.88 -4.16 -20.84
CA LYS A 122 -7.48 -5.50 -21.31
C LYS A 122 -6.09 -5.95 -20.81
N ILE A 123 -5.45 -5.21 -19.93
CA ILE A 123 -4.16 -5.56 -19.35
C ILE A 123 -4.29 -6.90 -18.59
N VAL A 124 -3.31 -7.76 -18.78
CA VAL A 124 -3.07 -8.94 -17.93
C VAL A 124 -1.79 -8.67 -17.16
N TRP A 125 -1.87 -8.78 -15.84
CA TRP A 125 -0.75 -8.42 -14.98
C TRP A 125 0.39 -9.44 -15.07
N ASP A 126 1.46 -9.07 -15.71
CA ASP A 126 2.75 -9.73 -15.73
C ASP A 126 3.86 -8.76 -15.28
N ALA A 127 5.11 -9.16 -15.37
CA ALA A 127 6.21 -8.31 -14.94
C ALA A 127 6.29 -7.00 -15.74
N ASP A 128 6.14 -7.09 -17.07
CA ASP A 128 6.29 -5.94 -17.96
C ASP A 128 5.10 -4.98 -17.86
N SER A 129 3.89 -5.50 -17.78
CA SER A 129 2.69 -4.67 -17.59
C SER A 129 2.63 -4.00 -16.21
N ILE A 130 3.12 -4.69 -15.16
CA ILE A 130 3.27 -4.08 -13.84
C ILE A 130 4.36 -3.00 -13.87
N ASP A 131 5.49 -3.20 -14.58
CA ASP A 131 6.54 -2.20 -14.73
C ASP A 131 6.00 -0.92 -15.37
N ASN A 132 5.30 -1.04 -16.50
CA ASN A 132 4.66 0.08 -17.17
C ASN A 132 3.65 0.80 -16.27
N TRP A 133 2.80 0.02 -15.60
CA TRP A 133 1.78 0.53 -14.69
C TRP A 133 2.37 1.34 -13.53
N ILE A 134 3.36 0.78 -12.81
CA ILE A 134 3.96 1.48 -11.66
C ILE A 134 4.92 2.60 -12.06
N ALA A 135 5.37 2.65 -13.32
CA ALA A 135 6.15 3.78 -13.82
C ALA A 135 5.31 5.06 -13.88
N ASN A 136 4.08 4.98 -14.40
CA ASN A 136 3.13 6.09 -14.43
C ASN A 136 1.69 5.59 -14.66
N PRO A 137 0.93 5.30 -13.60
CA PRO A 137 -0.42 4.72 -13.74
C PRO A 137 -1.39 5.57 -14.57
N ARG A 138 -1.27 6.90 -14.49
CA ARG A 138 -2.16 7.81 -15.20
C ARG A 138 -1.86 7.93 -16.68
N ALA A 139 -0.61 7.74 -17.06
CA ALA A 139 -0.21 7.68 -18.47
C ALA A 139 -0.57 6.33 -19.08
N ASP A 140 -0.36 5.24 -18.34
CA ASP A 140 -0.64 3.87 -18.79
C ASP A 140 -2.16 3.62 -18.97
N VAL A 141 -2.98 4.05 -17.99
CA VAL A 141 -4.45 3.96 -18.06
C VAL A 141 -5.08 5.30 -17.66
N PRO A 142 -5.27 6.22 -18.61
CA PRO A 142 -5.98 7.47 -18.35
C PRO A 142 -7.38 7.23 -17.79
N GLY A 143 -7.71 7.91 -16.69
CA GLY A 143 -8.97 7.69 -15.95
C GLY A 143 -8.91 6.63 -14.86
N THR A 144 -7.74 6.10 -14.55
CA THR A 144 -7.54 5.25 -13.36
C THR A 144 -7.88 6.01 -12.08
N LYS A 145 -8.41 5.27 -11.07
CA LYS A 145 -8.61 5.80 -9.72
C LYS A 145 -7.34 5.74 -8.86
N MET A 146 -6.28 5.04 -9.29
CA MET A 146 -5.02 4.99 -8.56
C MET A 146 -4.34 6.36 -8.62
N THR A 147 -4.03 6.90 -7.44
CA THR A 147 -3.47 8.26 -7.29
C THR A 147 -1.95 8.27 -7.18
N TYR A 148 -1.30 7.10 -7.21
CA TYR A 148 0.15 6.99 -7.18
C TYR A 148 0.78 7.74 -8.36
N LEU A 149 1.82 8.52 -8.09
CA LEU A 149 2.45 9.37 -9.13
C LEU A 149 3.36 8.61 -10.08
N GLY A 150 3.85 7.47 -9.62
CA GLY A 150 4.79 6.64 -10.38
C GLY A 150 6.14 6.46 -9.68
N MET A 151 6.89 5.46 -10.11
CA MET A 151 8.25 5.15 -9.66
C MET A 151 9.20 5.34 -10.83
N GLU A 152 10.00 6.41 -10.80
CA GLU A 152 10.88 6.79 -11.92
C GLU A 152 12.04 5.80 -12.12
N SER A 153 12.64 5.31 -11.02
CA SER A 153 13.81 4.41 -11.07
C SER A 153 13.44 3.04 -11.65
N PRO A 154 13.98 2.66 -12.83
CA PRO A 154 13.74 1.32 -13.39
C PRO A 154 14.24 0.21 -12.47
N LYS A 155 15.40 0.43 -11.81
CA LYS A 155 15.93 -0.55 -10.85
C LYS A 155 14.95 -0.80 -9.70
N ASP A 156 14.41 0.25 -9.11
CA ASP A 156 13.48 0.12 -7.99
C ASP A 156 12.17 -0.58 -8.41
N ARG A 157 11.70 -0.35 -9.66
CA ARG A 157 10.53 -1.06 -10.19
C ARG A 157 10.80 -2.55 -10.39
N ILE A 158 11.96 -2.90 -10.95
CA ILE A 158 12.40 -4.29 -11.12
C ILE A 158 12.46 -5.00 -9.77
N ASP A 159 13.06 -4.38 -8.77
CA ASP A 159 13.18 -4.91 -7.42
C ASP A 159 11.79 -5.09 -6.75
N LEU A 160 10.93 -4.09 -6.87
CA LEU A 160 9.56 -4.15 -6.37
C LEU A 160 8.74 -5.28 -7.04
N ILE A 161 8.87 -5.45 -8.35
CA ILE A 161 8.20 -6.52 -9.10
C ILE A 161 8.64 -7.90 -8.63
N ALA A 162 9.93 -8.08 -8.36
CA ALA A 162 10.46 -9.33 -7.82
C ALA A 162 9.93 -9.62 -6.41
N TYR A 163 9.88 -8.61 -5.55
CA TYR A 163 9.23 -8.73 -4.24
C TYR A 163 7.75 -9.07 -4.36
N LEU A 164 7.00 -8.35 -5.18
CA LEU A 164 5.59 -8.65 -5.44
C LEU A 164 5.40 -10.09 -5.94
N LYS A 165 6.24 -10.55 -6.86
CA LYS A 165 6.20 -11.93 -7.36
C LYS A 165 6.33 -12.94 -6.23
N LEU A 166 7.24 -12.69 -5.29
CA LEU A 166 7.48 -13.55 -4.13
C LEU A 166 6.27 -13.59 -3.19
N VAL A 167 5.73 -12.44 -2.80
CA VAL A 167 4.75 -12.35 -1.71
C VAL A 167 3.31 -12.53 -2.16
N THR A 168 3.00 -12.21 -3.41
CA THR A 168 1.62 -12.30 -3.93
C THR A 168 1.33 -13.61 -4.66
N THR A 169 2.36 -14.39 -5.05
CA THR A 169 2.12 -15.64 -5.76
C THR A 169 1.74 -16.76 -4.78
N PRO A 170 0.62 -17.48 -5.00
CA PRO A 170 0.23 -18.61 -4.18
C PRO A 170 1.35 -19.65 -4.07
N LYS A 171 1.52 -20.24 -2.86
CA LYS A 171 2.49 -21.31 -2.64
C LYS A 171 2.30 -22.44 -3.67
N GLY A 172 3.40 -22.88 -4.29
CA GLY A 172 3.39 -23.92 -5.33
C GLY A 172 3.11 -23.41 -6.76
N ARG A 173 2.80 -22.14 -6.97
CA ARG A 173 2.63 -21.55 -8.31
C ARG A 173 3.89 -20.89 -8.88
N LEU A 174 4.95 -20.70 -8.09
CA LEU A 174 6.22 -20.24 -8.60
C LEU A 174 6.82 -21.34 -9.50
N ARG A 175 6.69 -21.17 -10.80
CA ARG A 175 7.29 -22.04 -11.82
C ARG A 175 8.36 -21.26 -12.58
N PRO A 176 9.43 -21.93 -13.07
CA PRO A 176 10.39 -21.27 -13.93
C PRO A 176 9.69 -20.58 -15.10
N TYR A 177 10.19 -19.41 -15.47
CA TYR A 177 9.70 -18.68 -16.63
C TYR A 177 9.95 -19.52 -17.90
N ALA A 178 8.90 -19.80 -18.64
CA ALA A 178 8.99 -20.42 -19.95
C ALA A 178 9.37 -19.36 -20.97
N SER A 179 10.52 -19.52 -21.62
CA SER A 179 10.99 -18.67 -22.73
C SER A 179 10.26 -19.00 -24.01
#